data_33ea5461a68e66594c6aed0afe6efc20
#
_entry.id   33ea5461a68e66594c6aed0afe6efc20
#
_cell.length_a   1.000
_cell.length_b   1.000
_cell.length_c   1.000
_cell.angle_alpha   90.00
_cell.angle_beta   90.00
_cell.angle_gamma   90.00
#
_symmetry.space_group_name_H-M   'P 1'
#
loop_
_entity.id
_entity.type
_entity.pdbx_description
1 polymer ?
#
loop_
_entity_poly.entity_id
_entity_poly.type
_entity_poly.pdbx_seq_one_letter_code
_entity_poly.pdbx_strand_id
1 'polypeptide(L)'
;KFYRLPGLHQAALQDYTIMVREDIFEAAGYNVRELEKDWTWETLHDVLVGVKKYMVSQGMISESDYIWSDLWCGESGKGTGGNLLKLMGSSYNVLSGWAIEGSNGGIKFDYNKKEFYSSSISEDYKKFISVANSFVKDGILDPETFTQADDAANNKFYNGKTVIKSTNRSSMSNDIA
;
A
#
# COMPACT_ATOMS: atom_id res chain seq x y z
N LYS A 1 2.57 42.94 9.16
CA LYS A 1 2.73 41.68 8.42
C LYS A 1 2.99 40.58 9.42
N PHE A 2 2.19 39.50 9.36
CA PHE A 2 2.42 38.32 10.16
C PHE A 2 3.20 37.29 9.32
N TYR A 3 4.24 36.71 9.92
CA TYR A 3 5.04 35.66 9.29
C TYR A 3 4.84 34.37 10.09
N ARG A 4 4.64 33.26 9.39
CA ARG A 4 4.61 31.94 10.01
C ARG A 4 6.04 31.43 10.13
N LEU A 5 6.48 31.13 11.33
CA LEU A 5 7.71 30.39 11.54
C LEU A 5 7.46 28.91 11.29
N PRO A 6 8.25 28.24 10.47
CA PRO A 6 8.13 26.79 10.29
C PRO A 6 8.47 26.10 11.61
N GLY A 7 7.60 25.21 12.06
CA GLY A 7 7.91 24.30 13.16
C GLY A 7 8.96 23.30 12.69
N LEU A 8 10.09 23.24 13.37
CA LEU A 8 11.07 22.19 13.16
C LEU A 8 10.67 20.98 14.01
N HIS A 9 10.23 19.91 13.35
CA HIS A 9 10.07 18.61 13.97
C HIS A 9 11.35 17.79 13.76
N GLN A 10 12.02 17.45 14.85
CA GLN A 10 13.24 16.62 14.81
C GLN A 10 12.95 15.13 14.59
N ALA A 11 11.73 14.70 14.73
CA ALA A 11 11.35 13.30 14.52
C ALA A 11 10.52 13.16 13.24
N ALA A 12 11.10 12.52 12.24
CA ALA A 12 10.33 11.93 11.16
C ALA A 12 9.62 10.69 11.74
N LEU A 13 8.37 10.84 12.14
CA LEU A 13 7.54 9.71 12.54
C LEU A 13 6.94 9.12 11.27
N GLN A 14 7.52 8.06 10.77
CA GLN A 14 6.84 7.20 9.82
C GLN A 14 5.77 6.44 10.59
N ASP A 15 4.52 6.82 10.41
CA ASP A 15 3.41 6.24 11.15
C ASP A 15 2.79 5.06 10.42
N TYR A 16 2.92 4.99 9.10
CA TYR A 16 2.34 3.94 8.25
C TYR A 16 3.36 2.92 7.81
N THR A 17 2.94 1.65 7.88
CA THR A 17 3.77 0.51 7.52
C THR A 17 2.95 -0.61 6.89
N ILE A 18 3.64 -1.62 6.42
CA ILE A 18 3.06 -2.85 5.89
C ILE A 18 3.08 -3.90 7.01
N MET A 19 1.95 -4.54 7.22
CA MET A 19 1.80 -5.71 8.06
C MET A 19 1.61 -6.94 7.19
N VAL A 20 2.30 -8.01 7.50
CA VAL A 20 2.19 -9.29 6.81
C VAL A 20 1.94 -10.44 7.77
N ARG A 21 1.34 -11.51 7.31
CA ARG A 21 1.23 -12.78 8.00
C ARG A 21 2.54 -13.56 7.85
N GLU A 22 3.49 -13.28 8.77
CA GLU A 22 4.83 -13.87 8.77
C GLU A 22 4.77 -15.40 8.73
N ASP A 23 3.86 -16.00 9.49
CA ASP A 23 3.61 -17.44 9.54
C ASP A 23 3.31 -18.06 8.16
N ILE A 24 2.50 -17.39 7.34
CA ILE A 24 2.14 -17.85 6.00
C ILE A 24 3.31 -17.64 5.01
N PHE A 25 4.02 -16.52 5.13
CA PHE A 25 5.20 -16.25 4.31
C PHE A 25 6.30 -17.29 4.56
N GLU A 26 6.60 -17.58 5.82
CA GLU A 26 7.59 -18.59 6.19
C GLU A 26 7.17 -19.99 5.72
N ALA A 27 5.92 -20.36 5.89
CA ALA A 27 5.41 -21.65 5.41
C ALA A 27 5.47 -21.76 3.87
N ALA A 28 5.36 -20.64 3.15
CA ALA A 28 5.54 -20.57 1.70
C ALA A 28 7.03 -20.52 1.28
N GLY A 29 7.97 -20.54 2.24
CA GLY A 29 9.41 -20.54 1.99
C GLY A 29 10.06 -19.16 1.91
N TYR A 30 9.38 -18.10 2.34
CA TYR A 30 9.89 -16.73 2.32
C TYR A 30 10.20 -16.23 3.72
N ASN A 31 11.45 -15.84 3.95
CA ASN A 31 11.87 -15.24 5.22
C ASN A 31 11.63 -13.72 5.16
N VAL A 32 10.65 -13.25 5.94
CA VAL A 32 10.25 -11.82 5.94
C VAL A 32 11.41 -10.93 6.39
N ARG A 33 12.23 -11.36 7.36
CA ARG A 33 13.36 -10.59 7.87
C ARG A 33 14.47 -10.39 6.83
N GLU A 34 14.64 -11.36 5.95
CA GLU A 34 15.57 -11.20 4.83
C GLU A 34 14.98 -10.29 3.74
N LEU A 35 13.68 -10.41 3.46
CA LEU A 35 13.00 -9.56 2.48
C LEU A 35 13.00 -8.08 2.91
N GLU A 36 12.89 -7.78 4.20
CA GLU A 36 12.93 -6.41 4.74
C GLU A 36 14.22 -5.65 4.42
N LYS A 37 15.33 -6.35 4.16
CA LYS A 37 16.64 -5.71 3.98
C LYS A 37 16.79 -4.99 2.64
N ASP A 38 16.17 -5.51 1.61
CA ASP A 38 16.31 -4.98 0.24
C ASP A 38 15.11 -5.36 -0.62
N TRP A 39 13.95 -4.81 -0.32
CA TRP A 39 12.75 -5.08 -1.09
C TRP A 39 12.33 -3.89 -1.97
N THR A 40 11.69 -4.23 -3.08
CA THR A 40 10.98 -3.30 -3.95
C THR A 40 9.53 -3.74 -4.10
N TRP A 41 8.69 -2.91 -4.68
CA TRP A 41 7.31 -3.30 -4.96
C TRP A 41 7.25 -4.46 -5.96
N GLU A 42 8.19 -4.53 -6.87
CA GLU A 42 8.33 -5.62 -7.83
C GLU A 42 8.72 -6.94 -7.14
N THR A 43 9.71 -6.92 -6.24
CA THR A 43 10.08 -8.12 -5.47
C THR A 43 8.96 -8.55 -4.53
N LEU A 44 8.24 -7.63 -3.90
CA LEU A 44 7.07 -7.94 -3.09
C LEU A 44 5.96 -8.58 -3.93
N HIS A 45 5.73 -8.10 -5.16
CA HIS A 45 4.79 -8.72 -6.08
C HIS A 45 5.14 -10.19 -6.33
N ASP A 46 6.39 -10.49 -6.69
CA ASP A 46 6.84 -11.86 -6.98
C ASP A 46 6.69 -12.78 -5.76
N VAL A 47 7.02 -12.27 -4.58
CA VAL A 47 6.82 -12.99 -3.31
C VAL A 47 5.34 -13.28 -3.08
N LEU A 48 4.46 -12.30 -3.25
CA LEU A 48 3.02 -12.48 -3.05
C LEU A 48 2.42 -13.46 -4.07
N VAL A 49 2.91 -13.47 -5.32
CA VAL A 49 2.53 -14.52 -6.30
C VAL A 49 2.89 -15.90 -5.78
N GLY A 50 4.09 -16.08 -5.21
CA GLY A 50 4.52 -17.33 -4.60
C GLY A 50 3.70 -17.73 -3.37
N VAL A 51 3.43 -16.77 -2.49
CA VAL A 51 2.58 -16.98 -1.30
C VAL A 51 1.16 -17.38 -1.70
N LYS A 52 0.57 -16.74 -2.70
CA LYS A 52 -0.75 -17.12 -3.22
C LYS A 52 -0.76 -18.55 -3.74
N LYS A 53 0.24 -18.93 -4.53
CA LYS A 53 0.36 -20.32 -5.04
C LYS A 53 0.44 -21.33 -3.89
N TYR A 54 1.20 -21.02 -2.86
CA TYR A 54 1.27 -21.85 -1.66
C TYR A 54 -0.12 -21.99 -1.00
N MET A 55 -0.81 -20.89 -0.71
CA MET A 55 -2.12 -20.90 -0.07
C MET A 55 -3.16 -21.71 -0.86
N VAL A 56 -3.16 -21.56 -2.18
CA VAL A 56 -4.02 -22.36 -3.07
C VAL A 56 -3.66 -23.85 -2.98
N SER A 57 -2.38 -24.20 -3.02
CA SER A 57 -1.94 -25.59 -2.94
C SER A 57 -2.29 -26.29 -1.62
N GLN A 58 -2.41 -25.51 -0.54
CA GLN A 58 -2.83 -25.99 0.78
C GLN A 58 -4.35 -25.96 0.97
N GLY A 59 -5.12 -25.52 -0.01
CA GLY A 59 -6.57 -25.38 0.10
C GLY A 59 -7.04 -24.30 1.08
N MET A 60 -6.17 -23.34 1.40
CA MET A 60 -6.51 -22.22 2.30
C MET A 60 -7.41 -21.21 1.60
N ILE A 61 -7.20 -21.02 0.30
CA ILE A 61 -7.97 -20.14 -0.58
C ILE A 61 -8.13 -20.82 -1.95
N SER A 62 -9.04 -20.31 -2.79
CA SER A 62 -9.18 -20.70 -4.20
C SER A 62 -8.32 -19.81 -5.11
N GLU A 63 -8.12 -20.24 -6.36
CA GLU A 63 -7.38 -19.43 -7.36
C GLU A 63 -8.03 -18.06 -7.63
N SER A 64 -9.36 -17.98 -7.49
CA SER A 64 -10.13 -16.75 -7.68
C SER A 64 -10.05 -15.80 -6.50
N ASP A 65 -9.53 -16.21 -5.35
CA ASP A 65 -9.41 -15.38 -4.17
C ASP A 65 -8.18 -14.46 -4.28
N TYR A 66 -8.24 -13.34 -3.57
CA TYR A 66 -7.18 -12.35 -3.49
C TYR A 66 -6.52 -12.41 -2.11
N ILE A 67 -5.22 -12.13 -2.04
CA ILE A 67 -4.44 -12.17 -0.80
C ILE A 67 -4.05 -10.80 -0.26
N TRP A 68 -4.38 -9.75 -0.98
CA TRP A 68 -4.25 -8.36 -0.56
C TRP A 68 -5.56 -7.62 -0.81
N SER A 69 -6.15 -7.07 0.24
CA SER A 69 -7.33 -6.22 0.15
C SER A 69 -7.04 -4.98 0.98
N ASP A 70 -6.97 -3.83 0.33
CA ASP A 70 -6.51 -2.61 0.99
C ASP A 70 -7.68 -1.74 1.47
N LEU A 71 -7.38 -0.87 2.43
CA LEU A 71 -8.31 0.13 2.95
C LEU A 71 -8.44 1.26 1.94
N TRP A 72 -9.64 1.50 1.43
CA TRP A 72 -9.87 2.53 0.42
C TRP A 72 -10.86 3.60 0.84
N CYS A 73 -12.00 3.19 1.34
CA CYS A 73 -13.09 4.07 1.71
C CYS A 73 -13.30 4.00 3.21
N GLY A 74 -13.08 5.03 3.97
CA GLY A 74 -13.54 5.09 5.34
C GLY A 74 -15.07 4.93 5.44
N GLU A 75 -15.60 4.76 6.64
CA GLU A 75 -17.04 4.60 6.93
C GLU A 75 -17.94 5.64 6.24
N SER A 76 -17.40 6.79 5.87
CA SER A 76 -18.11 7.86 5.19
C SER A 76 -18.22 7.69 3.67
N GLY A 77 -17.66 6.63 3.10
CA GLY A 77 -17.57 6.44 1.64
C GLY A 77 -16.72 7.48 0.92
N LYS A 78 -16.04 8.34 1.67
CA LYS A 78 -15.10 9.33 1.14
C LYS A 78 -13.74 8.66 1.06
N GLY A 79 -13.50 7.94 -0.01
CA GLY A 79 -12.25 7.26 -0.27
C GLY A 79 -11.05 8.20 -0.11
N THR A 80 -10.14 7.80 0.72
CA THR A 80 -8.85 8.49 0.86
C THR A 80 -7.75 7.82 0.01
N GLY A 81 -8.12 6.79 -0.74
CA GLY A 81 -7.23 5.91 -1.49
C GLY A 81 -6.58 4.85 -0.59
N GLY A 82 -6.34 3.68 -1.16
CA GLY A 82 -5.71 2.57 -0.44
C GLY A 82 -4.40 2.96 0.19
N ASN A 83 -4.20 2.61 1.45
CA ASN A 83 -3.04 3.04 2.21
C ASN A 83 -1.72 2.48 1.65
N LEU A 84 -1.71 1.22 1.22
CA LEU A 84 -0.53 0.63 0.58
C LEU A 84 -0.29 1.23 -0.82
N LEU A 85 -1.34 1.51 -1.58
CA LEU A 85 -1.21 2.20 -2.86
C LEU A 85 -0.65 3.62 -2.70
N LYS A 86 -0.97 4.31 -1.59
CA LYS A 86 -0.36 5.61 -1.27
C LYS A 86 1.13 5.47 -0.95
N LEU A 87 1.51 4.46 -0.16
CA LEU A 87 2.91 4.18 0.13
C LEU A 87 3.67 3.85 -1.16
N MET A 88 3.08 3.02 -2.02
CA MET A 88 3.63 2.71 -3.34
C MET A 88 3.79 3.97 -4.20
N GLY A 89 2.76 4.78 -4.34
CA GLY A 89 2.82 6.02 -5.10
C GLY A 89 3.88 7.00 -4.55
N SER A 90 4.02 7.08 -3.24
CA SER A 90 5.05 7.90 -2.59
C SER A 90 6.46 7.41 -2.91
N SER A 91 6.69 6.10 -2.96
CA SER A 91 8.00 5.53 -3.32
C SER A 91 8.39 5.78 -4.77
N TYR A 92 7.41 5.92 -5.66
CA TYR A 92 7.60 6.35 -7.04
C TYR A 92 7.58 7.88 -7.23
N ASN A 93 7.66 8.64 -6.14
CA ASN A 93 7.63 10.10 -6.18
C ASN A 93 6.37 10.71 -6.85
N VAL A 94 5.26 9.97 -6.85
CA VAL A 94 4.01 10.37 -7.52
C VAL A 94 3.11 11.16 -6.59
N LEU A 95 3.00 10.74 -5.34
CA LEU A 95 2.08 11.31 -4.36
C LEU A 95 2.82 12.19 -3.37
N SER A 96 2.22 13.29 -2.99
CA SER A 96 2.65 14.11 -1.88
C SER A 96 1.65 14.01 -0.73
N GLY A 97 2.07 13.41 0.39
CA GLY A 97 1.21 13.25 1.56
C GLY A 97 0.08 12.25 1.36
N TRP A 98 -0.99 12.42 2.15
CA TRP A 98 -2.13 11.50 2.24
C TRP A 98 -3.08 11.48 1.06
N ALA A 99 -2.99 12.45 0.19
CA ALA A 99 -4.03 12.65 -0.81
C ALA A 99 -3.57 12.15 -2.18
N ILE A 100 -4.17 11.07 -2.62
CA ILE A 100 -4.33 10.81 -4.07
C ILE A 100 -5.23 11.91 -4.63
N GLU A 101 -6.22 12.32 -3.84
CA GLU A 101 -7.14 13.41 -4.09
C GLU A 101 -6.89 14.49 -3.06
N GLY A 102 -6.27 15.51 -3.37
CA GLY A 102 -6.15 16.65 -2.49
C GLY A 102 -5.80 17.87 -3.28
N SER A 103 -6.02 19.00 -2.70
CA SER A 103 -5.67 20.28 -3.26
C SER A 103 -4.19 20.41 -3.69
N ASN A 104 -3.35 19.46 -3.28
CA ASN A 104 -1.94 19.38 -3.64
C ASN A 104 -1.59 18.07 -4.38
N GLY A 105 -2.57 17.20 -4.62
CA GLY A 105 -2.37 15.92 -5.28
C GLY A 105 -1.89 16.13 -6.71
N GLY A 106 -0.72 15.62 -7.00
CA GLY A 106 -0.22 15.58 -8.35
C GLY A 106 0.53 16.82 -8.83
N ILE A 107 0.65 17.90 -8.05
CA ILE A 107 1.50 19.05 -8.42
C ILE A 107 2.82 18.96 -7.65
N LYS A 108 3.92 18.92 -8.38
CA LYS A 108 5.27 18.88 -7.83
C LYS A 108 6.13 19.99 -8.41
N PHE A 109 7.22 20.31 -7.73
CA PHE A 109 8.19 21.29 -8.19
C PHE A 109 9.48 20.60 -8.61
N ASP A 110 9.87 20.79 -9.86
CA ASP A 110 11.17 20.35 -10.38
C ASP A 110 12.23 21.39 -10.02
N TYR A 111 13.11 21.06 -9.09
CA TYR A 111 14.17 21.95 -8.63
C TYR A 111 15.24 22.22 -9.68
N ASN A 112 15.43 21.32 -10.64
CA ASN A 112 16.40 21.50 -11.71
C ASN A 112 15.88 22.46 -12.78
N LYS A 113 14.63 22.28 -13.18
CA LYS A 113 13.95 23.13 -14.17
C LYS A 113 13.35 24.40 -13.56
N LYS A 114 13.21 24.44 -12.22
CA LYS A 114 12.57 25.53 -11.47
C LYS A 114 11.12 25.79 -11.90
N GLU A 115 10.38 24.73 -12.20
CA GLU A 115 8.99 24.80 -12.64
C GLU A 115 8.09 23.83 -11.89
N PHE A 116 6.80 24.14 -11.84
CA PHE A 116 5.79 23.21 -11.36
C PHE A 116 5.35 22.29 -12.51
N TYR A 117 5.13 21.02 -12.19
CA TYR A 117 4.61 20.04 -13.14
C TYR A 117 3.53 19.16 -12.50
N SER A 118 2.67 18.57 -13.33
CA SER A 118 1.71 17.56 -12.87
C SER A 118 2.39 16.20 -12.82
N SER A 119 2.46 15.60 -11.64
CA SER A 119 2.99 14.24 -11.49
C SER A 119 2.12 13.20 -12.21
N SER A 120 0.83 13.47 -12.41
CA SER A 120 -0.12 12.55 -13.05
C SER A 120 0.20 12.25 -14.53
N ILE A 121 1.03 13.07 -15.17
CA ILE A 121 1.49 12.86 -16.56
C ILE A 121 2.96 12.46 -16.64
N SER A 122 3.60 12.21 -15.51
CA SER A 122 5.03 11.87 -15.44
C SER A 122 5.28 10.39 -15.76
N GLU A 123 6.52 10.08 -16.14
CA GLU A 123 6.96 8.69 -16.31
C GLU A 123 6.92 7.92 -14.98
N ASP A 124 7.18 8.59 -13.86
CA ASP A 124 7.04 8.01 -12.51
C ASP A 124 5.60 7.54 -12.25
N TYR A 125 4.61 8.34 -12.68
CA TYR A 125 3.21 7.96 -12.56
C TYR A 125 2.86 6.74 -13.42
N LYS A 126 3.35 6.69 -14.64
CA LYS A 126 3.15 5.52 -15.51
C LYS A 126 3.75 4.27 -14.90
N LYS A 127 4.96 4.38 -14.35
CA LYS A 127 5.63 3.29 -13.67
C LYS A 127 4.83 2.82 -12.45
N PHE A 128 4.40 3.74 -11.60
CA PHE A 128 3.53 3.43 -10.45
C PHE A 128 2.28 2.68 -10.87
N ILE A 129 1.52 3.19 -11.85
CA ILE A 129 0.30 2.55 -12.34
C ILE A 129 0.60 1.17 -12.94
N SER A 130 1.69 1.02 -13.68
CA SER A 130 2.10 -0.26 -14.25
C SER A 130 2.33 -1.31 -13.18
N VAL A 131 3.06 -0.95 -12.12
CA VAL A 131 3.34 -1.85 -10.99
C VAL A 131 2.07 -2.13 -10.20
N ALA A 132 1.26 -1.14 -9.88
CA ALA A 132 -0.02 -1.35 -9.20
C ALA A 132 -0.96 -2.27 -10.01
N ASN A 133 -1.00 -2.09 -11.33
CA ASN A 133 -1.81 -2.92 -12.21
C ASN A 133 -1.33 -4.39 -12.26
N SER A 134 -0.03 -4.67 -12.11
CA SER A 134 0.45 -6.06 -12.05
C SER A 134 -0.14 -6.82 -10.88
N PHE A 135 -0.27 -6.19 -9.71
CA PHE A 135 -0.91 -6.82 -8.55
C PHE A 135 -2.39 -7.17 -8.79
N VAL A 136 -3.12 -6.32 -9.51
CA VAL A 136 -4.52 -6.61 -9.88
C VAL A 136 -4.58 -7.70 -10.93
N LYS A 137 -3.77 -7.58 -11.99
CA LYS A 137 -3.75 -8.52 -13.12
C LYS A 137 -3.41 -9.94 -12.71
N ASP A 138 -2.47 -10.10 -11.80
CA ASP A 138 -2.04 -11.42 -11.31
C ASP A 138 -2.88 -11.92 -10.12
N GLY A 139 -4.01 -11.23 -9.83
CA GLY A 139 -4.97 -11.65 -8.84
C GLY A 139 -4.47 -11.55 -7.40
N ILE A 140 -3.52 -10.65 -7.13
CA ILE A 140 -2.98 -10.41 -5.79
C ILE A 140 -3.81 -9.36 -5.07
N LEU A 141 -3.97 -8.18 -5.67
CA LEU A 141 -4.78 -7.09 -5.14
C LEU A 141 -6.24 -7.25 -5.54
N ASP A 142 -7.09 -7.30 -4.53
CA ASP A 142 -8.54 -7.38 -4.67
C ASP A 142 -9.11 -6.11 -5.33
N PRO A 143 -9.77 -6.22 -6.48
CA PRO A 143 -10.42 -5.07 -7.12
C PRO A 143 -11.49 -4.40 -6.26
N GLU A 144 -12.11 -5.12 -5.31
CA GLU A 144 -13.04 -4.53 -4.36
C GLU A 144 -12.38 -3.47 -3.48
N THR A 145 -11.05 -3.46 -3.37
CA THR A 145 -10.27 -2.41 -2.70
C THR A 145 -10.73 -1.01 -3.09
N PHE A 146 -11.14 -0.80 -4.34
CA PHE A 146 -11.54 0.51 -4.85
C PHE A 146 -12.99 0.92 -4.51
N THR A 147 -13.76 0.01 -3.91
CA THR A 147 -15.19 0.23 -3.66
C THR A 147 -15.67 -0.22 -2.28
N GLN A 148 -14.92 -1.10 -1.61
CA GLN A 148 -15.32 -1.66 -0.31
C GLN A 148 -15.09 -0.69 0.85
N ALA A 149 -15.82 -0.89 1.93
CA ALA A 149 -15.55 -0.23 3.21
C ALA A 149 -14.32 -0.83 3.90
N ASP A 150 -13.67 -0.04 4.76
CA ASP A 150 -12.46 -0.46 5.49
C ASP A 150 -12.69 -1.71 6.34
N ASP A 151 -13.87 -1.85 6.96
CA ASP A 151 -14.22 -3.03 7.74
C ASP A 151 -14.23 -4.31 6.92
N ALA A 152 -14.63 -4.24 5.65
CA ALA A 152 -14.61 -5.41 4.77
C ALA A 152 -13.17 -5.88 4.50
N ALA A 153 -12.24 -4.94 4.25
CA ALA A 153 -10.83 -5.25 4.06
C ALA A 153 -10.19 -5.80 5.34
N ASN A 154 -10.45 -5.19 6.50
CA ASN A 154 -9.97 -5.66 7.79
C ASN A 154 -10.46 -7.07 8.10
N ASN A 155 -11.75 -7.34 7.89
CA ASN A 155 -12.34 -8.67 8.12
C ASN A 155 -11.71 -9.74 7.22
N LYS A 156 -11.35 -9.42 5.97
CA LYS A 156 -10.62 -10.36 5.10
C LYS A 156 -9.26 -10.73 5.70
N PHE A 157 -8.55 -9.76 6.29
CA PHE A 157 -7.26 -10.01 6.94
C PHE A 157 -7.42 -10.81 8.25
N TYR A 158 -8.31 -10.41 9.14
CA TYR A 158 -8.52 -11.10 10.42
C TYR A 158 -9.04 -12.53 10.26
N ASN A 159 -9.80 -12.79 9.19
CA ASN A 159 -10.26 -14.14 8.85
C ASN A 159 -9.22 -14.96 8.05
N GLY A 160 -7.99 -14.47 7.89
CA GLY A 160 -6.91 -15.18 7.23
C GLY A 160 -7.04 -15.33 5.71
N LYS A 161 -7.97 -14.59 5.08
CA LYS A 161 -8.13 -14.61 3.63
C LYS A 161 -7.06 -13.79 2.92
N THR A 162 -6.64 -12.68 3.53
CA THR A 162 -5.56 -11.85 3.01
C THR A 162 -4.36 -11.91 3.96
N VAL A 163 -3.17 -11.71 3.42
CA VAL A 163 -1.90 -11.89 4.13
C VAL A 163 -1.10 -10.61 4.29
N ILE A 164 -1.58 -9.54 3.70
CA ILE A 164 -0.93 -8.23 3.72
C ILE A 164 -1.98 -7.14 3.90
N LYS A 165 -1.67 -6.16 4.72
CA LYS A 165 -2.47 -4.93 4.88
C LYS A 165 -1.59 -3.75 5.27
N SER A 166 -2.10 -2.54 5.09
CA SER A 166 -1.52 -1.36 5.71
C SER A 166 -1.92 -1.26 7.18
N THR A 167 -1.02 -0.76 7.98
CA THR A 167 -1.30 -0.40 9.37
C THR A 167 -0.54 0.85 9.77
N ASN A 168 -0.84 1.37 10.94
CA ASN A 168 -0.11 2.46 11.56
C ASN A 168 0.05 2.20 13.07
N ARG A 169 0.89 2.99 13.73
CA ARG A 169 1.17 2.82 15.14
C ARG A 169 -0.10 2.84 16.01
N SER A 170 -1.08 3.66 15.64
CA SER A 170 -2.35 3.76 16.37
C SER A 170 -3.23 2.53 16.21
N SER A 171 -3.24 1.95 15.01
CA SER A 171 -4.08 0.78 14.67
C SER A 171 -3.42 -0.54 15.05
N MET A 172 -2.10 -0.58 15.17
CA MET A 172 -1.33 -1.81 15.37
C MET A 172 -1.73 -2.57 16.65
N SER A 173 -2.12 -1.87 17.72
CA SER A 173 -2.62 -2.52 18.94
C SER A 173 -3.91 -3.29 18.72
N ASN A 174 -4.76 -2.84 17.81
CA ASN A 174 -6.01 -3.52 17.45
C ASN A 174 -5.76 -4.63 16.43
N ASP A 175 -4.69 -4.53 15.65
CA ASP A 175 -4.33 -5.48 14.60
C ASP A 175 -3.62 -6.73 15.16
N ILE A 176 -3.03 -6.64 16.37
CA ILE A 176 -2.25 -7.72 17.00
C ILE A 176 -3.06 -8.44 18.11
N ALA A 177 -4.14 -7.84 18.57
CA ALA A 177 -5.01 -8.42 19.61
C ALA A 177 -5.90 -9.52 19.05
#